data_d6165e61b2f1e0f3df5b4c2748974c6d
#
_entry.id   d6165e61b2f1e0f3df5b4c2748974c6d
#
_cell.length_a   1.000
_cell.length_b   1.000
_cell.length_c   1.000
_cell.angle_alpha   90.00
_cell.angle_beta   90.00
_cell.angle_gamma   90.00
#
_symmetry.space_group_name_H-M   'P 1'
#
loop_
_entity.id
_entity.type
_entity.pdbx_description
1 polymer ?
#
loop_
_entity_poly.entity_id
_entity_poly.type
_entity_poly.pdbx_seq_one_letter_code
_entity_poly.pdbx_strand_id
1 'polypeptide(L)'
;HYVSPTIWAWRSGRVKTITKSTDKVMCLFPFEPDCYKQYPVGADYTGHPLADQIPLYVSTEPAREALGLETDSTCIALLPGSRMGEVERLSTVMLDAANSLSKRYSDICFLVPAATDSIRQYFQTALDHYPDVKCRVYSGRGKEVIAAADVVICASGTATLEVMLINRPMVVCYKIAGTTYKLMKWFNMLKTRFFSLPNILAGEMLVPELLQHEVTAQSIADETARWLEQSQLVVDLKRKFDELHKVLSIDAAATAGDVVIRHIKDRKG
;
A
#
# COMPACT_ATOMS: atom_id res chain seq x y z
N HIS A 1 3.04 -24.29 -4.64
CA HIS A 1 3.25 -23.20 -3.67
C HIS A 1 2.34 -22.02 -4.00
N TYR A 2 1.48 -21.65 -3.07
CA TYR A 2 0.60 -20.49 -3.24
C TYR A 2 1.26 -19.25 -2.64
N VAL A 3 1.22 -18.14 -3.38
CA VAL A 3 1.88 -16.85 -3.12
C VAL A 3 3.40 -16.90 -3.39
N SER A 4 3.80 -16.28 -4.48
CA SER A 4 5.22 -16.04 -4.77
C SER A 4 5.83 -15.15 -3.68
N PRO A 5 6.98 -15.52 -3.09
CA PRO A 5 7.70 -14.56 -2.25
C PRO A 5 8.23 -13.41 -3.10
N THR A 6 8.41 -12.23 -2.51
CA THR A 6 8.85 -10.99 -3.17
C THR A 6 10.29 -11.07 -3.73
N ILE A 7 10.55 -12.06 -4.58
CA ILE A 7 11.87 -12.30 -5.21
C ILE A 7 12.23 -11.22 -6.23
N TRP A 8 11.24 -10.56 -6.78
CA TRP A 8 11.37 -9.47 -7.74
C TRP A 8 11.91 -8.18 -7.11
N ALA A 9 11.64 -7.95 -5.82
CA ALA A 9 12.11 -6.77 -5.11
C ALA A 9 13.51 -6.98 -4.49
N TRP A 10 13.74 -8.13 -3.88
CA TRP A 10 14.97 -8.45 -3.17
C TRP A 10 15.06 -9.96 -2.89
N ARG A 11 16.28 -10.49 -2.64
CA ARG A 11 16.50 -11.93 -2.35
C ARG A 11 16.16 -12.89 -3.52
N SER A 12 16.58 -12.56 -4.73
CA SER A 12 16.47 -13.45 -5.90
C SER A 12 17.03 -14.87 -5.66
N GLY A 13 17.96 -15.05 -4.72
CA GLY A 13 18.47 -16.37 -4.32
C GLY A 13 17.42 -17.34 -3.76
N ARG A 14 16.28 -16.84 -3.23
CA ARG A 14 15.17 -17.70 -2.76
C ARG A 14 14.51 -18.52 -3.87
N VAL A 15 14.59 -18.05 -5.11
CA VAL A 15 14.07 -18.81 -6.27
C VAL A 15 14.67 -20.21 -6.30
N LYS A 16 15.99 -20.34 -6.07
CA LYS A 16 16.68 -21.65 -6.06
C LYS A 16 16.14 -22.60 -4.99
N THR A 17 15.67 -22.09 -3.86
CA THR A 17 15.05 -22.92 -2.80
C THR A 17 13.66 -23.37 -3.22
N ILE A 18 12.85 -22.44 -3.77
CA ILE A 18 11.49 -22.73 -4.23
C ILE A 18 11.52 -23.78 -5.35
N THR A 19 12.39 -23.62 -6.33
CA THR A 19 12.52 -24.56 -7.46
C THR A 19 12.91 -25.97 -7.04
N LYS A 20 13.54 -26.14 -5.88
CA LYS A 20 13.89 -27.45 -5.35
C LYS A 20 12.77 -28.11 -4.54
N SER A 21 11.82 -27.34 -4.04
CA SER A 21 10.79 -27.80 -3.10
C SER A 21 9.38 -27.72 -3.66
N THR A 22 9.21 -27.26 -4.91
CA THR A 22 7.89 -26.93 -5.45
C THR A 22 7.87 -27.19 -6.95
N ASP A 23 6.86 -27.89 -7.42
CA ASP A 23 6.66 -28.15 -8.85
C ASP A 23 6.05 -26.94 -9.57
N LYS A 24 5.24 -26.17 -8.86
CA LYS A 24 4.52 -25.04 -9.42
C LYS A 24 4.31 -23.92 -8.39
N VAL A 25 4.41 -22.67 -8.82
CA VAL A 25 4.15 -21.47 -8.02
C VAL A 25 2.91 -20.77 -8.57
N MET A 26 1.99 -20.44 -7.70
CA MET A 26 0.80 -19.61 -8.00
C MET A 26 1.10 -18.19 -7.56
N CYS A 27 1.10 -17.26 -8.52
CA CYS A 27 1.53 -15.89 -8.40
C CYS A 27 0.34 -14.96 -8.24
N LEU A 28 0.44 -13.97 -7.34
CA LEU A 28 -0.63 -13.00 -7.09
C LEU A 28 -0.54 -11.78 -8.03
N PHE A 29 0.63 -11.51 -8.61
CA PHE A 29 0.83 -10.38 -9.51
C PHE A 29 1.19 -10.85 -10.91
N PRO A 30 0.70 -10.15 -11.98
CA PRO A 30 0.84 -10.59 -13.36
C PRO A 30 2.30 -10.63 -13.86
N PHE A 31 3.21 -9.89 -13.23
CA PHE A 31 4.64 -9.87 -13.59
C PHE A 31 5.47 -10.94 -12.87
N GLU A 32 4.94 -11.57 -11.82
CA GLU A 32 5.71 -12.56 -11.03
C GLU A 32 6.08 -13.83 -11.78
N PRO A 33 5.25 -14.40 -12.68
CA PRO A 33 5.63 -15.57 -13.46
C PRO A 33 6.91 -15.38 -14.27
N ASP A 34 7.19 -14.16 -14.74
CA ASP A 34 8.40 -13.84 -15.49
C ASP A 34 9.69 -14.04 -14.66
N CYS A 35 9.61 -13.90 -13.35
CA CYS A 35 10.72 -14.16 -12.44
C CYS A 35 11.15 -15.63 -12.41
N TYR A 36 10.28 -16.54 -12.87
CA TYR A 36 10.52 -17.99 -12.85
C TYR A 36 10.89 -18.56 -14.20
N LYS A 37 10.79 -17.83 -15.31
CA LYS A 37 11.02 -18.32 -16.69
C LYS A 37 12.35 -19.04 -16.91
N GLN A 38 13.40 -18.67 -16.18
CA GLN A 38 14.74 -19.28 -16.32
C GLN A 38 14.99 -20.43 -15.32
N TYR A 39 13.96 -20.89 -14.60
CA TYR A 39 14.07 -21.93 -13.58
C TYR A 39 13.15 -23.11 -13.93
N PRO A 40 13.53 -24.35 -13.53
CA PRO A 40 12.75 -25.56 -13.80
C PRO A 40 11.54 -25.67 -12.84
N VAL A 41 10.71 -24.63 -12.76
CA VAL A 41 9.48 -24.60 -11.98
C VAL A 41 8.42 -23.86 -12.78
N GLY A 42 7.21 -24.41 -12.84
CA GLY A 42 6.07 -23.72 -13.46
C GLY A 42 5.59 -22.56 -12.58
N ALA A 43 5.16 -21.47 -13.20
CA ALA A 43 4.57 -20.35 -12.50
C ALA A 43 3.31 -19.86 -13.24
N ASP A 44 2.18 -19.81 -12.55
CA ASP A 44 0.91 -19.35 -13.09
C ASP A 44 0.43 -18.12 -12.31
N TYR A 45 -0.05 -17.13 -13.03
CA TYR A 45 -0.74 -15.99 -12.45
C TYR A 45 -2.17 -16.39 -12.07
N THR A 46 -2.58 -16.15 -10.81
CA THR A 46 -3.88 -16.57 -10.28
C THR A 46 -4.76 -15.40 -9.81
N GLY A 47 -4.30 -14.17 -9.95
CA GLY A 47 -5.00 -13.01 -9.39
C GLY A 47 -4.73 -12.79 -7.91
N HIS A 48 -5.28 -11.72 -7.39
CA HIS A 48 -5.06 -11.31 -6.00
C HIS A 48 -6.36 -11.36 -5.19
N PRO A 49 -6.46 -12.20 -4.12
CA PRO A 49 -7.70 -12.38 -3.35
C PRO A 49 -8.28 -11.09 -2.77
N LEU A 50 -7.41 -10.12 -2.43
CA LEU A 50 -7.88 -8.83 -1.92
C LEU A 50 -8.61 -8.02 -3.00
N ALA A 51 -8.19 -8.15 -4.27
CA ALA A 51 -8.85 -7.49 -5.39
C ALA A 51 -10.26 -8.07 -5.65
N ASP A 52 -10.43 -9.37 -5.45
CA ASP A 52 -11.76 -9.99 -5.56
C ASP A 52 -12.70 -9.60 -4.40
N GLN A 53 -12.14 -9.29 -3.21
CA GLN A 53 -12.91 -8.92 -2.02
C GLN A 53 -13.32 -7.45 -1.97
N ILE A 54 -12.56 -6.56 -2.59
CA ILE A 54 -12.84 -5.12 -2.60
C ILE A 54 -13.61 -4.81 -3.89
N PRO A 55 -14.81 -4.20 -3.82
CA PRO A 55 -15.54 -3.84 -5.02
C PRO A 55 -14.80 -2.73 -5.80
N LEU A 56 -14.96 -2.72 -7.14
CA LEU A 56 -14.35 -1.69 -8.01
C LEU A 56 -14.75 -0.26 -7.61
N TYR A 57 -15.95 -0.09 -7.08
CA TYR A 57 -16.43 1.20 -6.58
C TYR A 57 -16.67 1.12 -5.07
N VAL A 58 -15.91 1.93 -4.32
CA VAL A 58 -16.05 2.09 -2.87
C VAL A 58 -16.48 3.53 -2.58
N SER A 59 -17.75 3.70 -2.15
CA SER A 59 -18.27 5.01 -1.73
C SER A 59 -17.60 5.51 -0.46
N THR A 60 -17.45 6.83 -0.37
CA THR A 60 -16.85 7.51 0.79
C THR A 60 -17.89 7.70 1.91
N GLU A 61 -19.14 7.96 1.55
CA GLU A 61 -20.20 8.35 2.49
C GLU A 61 -20.49 7.29 3.55
N PRO A 62 -20.69 5.99 3.24
CA PRO A 62 -20.93 4.97 4.25
C PRO A 62 -19.76 4.80 5.22
N ALA A 63 -18.52 4.99 4.73
CA ALA A 63 -17.34 4.90 5.57
C ALA A 63 -17.25 6.10 6.52
N ARG A 64 -17.57 7.31 6.05
CA ARG A 64 -17.64 8.52 6.88
C ARG A 64 -18.72 8.42 7.95
N GLU A 65 -19.92 7.99 7.59
CA GLU A 65 -21.01 7.75 8.53
C GLU A 65 -20.59 6.75 9.61
N ALA A 66 -20.02 5.60 9.21
CA ALA A 66 -19.56 4.58 10.14
C ALA A 66 -18.44 5.06 11.09
N LEU A 67 -17.66 6.05 10.68
CA LEU A 67 -16.60 6.68 11.48
C LEU A 67 -17.10 7.91 12.26
N GLY A 68 -18.35 8.32 12.10
CA GLY A 68 -18.93 9.50 12.74
C GLY A 68 -18.30 10.81 12.25
N LEU A 69 -17.97 10.88 10.95
CA LEU A 69 -17.36 12.05 10.30
C LEU A 69 -18.43 12.90 9.60
N GLU A 70 -18.18 14.20 9.53
CA GLU A 70 -18.99 15.12 8.73
C GLU A 70 -18.74 14.86 7.23
N THR A 71 -19.81 14.96 6.44
CA THR A 71 -19.78 14.59 5.02
C THR A 71 -18.87 15.51 4.19
N ASP A 72 -18.81 16.79 4.56
CA ASP A 72 -18.16 17.83 3.78
C ASP A 72 -16.70 18.14 4.20
N SER A 73 -16.22 17.51 5.29
CA SER A 73 -14.85 17.72 5.75
C SER A 73 -13.82 17.03 4.85
N THR A 74 -12.68 17.68 4.62
CA THR A 74 -11.53 17.06 3.94
C THR A 74 -10.85 16.07 4.88
N CYS A 75 -10.82 14.79 4.52
CA CYS A 75 -10.28 13.71 5.35
C CYS A 75 -8.98 13.16 4.79
N ILE A 76 -7.91 13.16 5.58
CA ILE A 76 -6.63 12.57 5.23
C ILE A 76 -6.35 11.36 6.12
N ALA A 77 -6.15 10.18 5.52
CA ALA A 77 -5.72 9.01 6.28
C ALA A 77 -4.19 9.01 6.47
N LEU A 78 -3.75 8.75 7.70
CA LEU A 78 -2.34 8.55 8.03
C LEU A 78 -2.12 7.08 8.39
N LEU A 79 -1.35 6.35 7.58
CA LEU A 79 -1.02 4.95 7.75
C LEU A 79 0.49 4.80 8.00
N PRO A 80 0.98 5.05 9.21
CA PRO A 80 2.42 5.04 9.50
C PRO A 80 3.06 3.65 9.48
N GLY A 81 2.26 2.60 9.34
CA GLY A 81 2.68 1.22 9.30
C GLY A 81 1.95 0.34 10.33
N SER A 82 2.17 -0.98 10.22
CA SER A 82 1.59 -1.98 11.12
C SER A 82 2.56 -2.49 12.19
N ARG A 83 3.84 -2.13 12.09
CA ARG A 83 4.89 -2.51 13.03
C ARG A 83 5.39 -1.30 13.79
N MET A 84 5.62 -1.44 15.10
CA MET A 84 6.07 -0.35 15.97
C MET A 84 7.27 0.42 15.38
N GLY A 85 8.29 -0.28 14.89
CA GLY A 85 9.46 0.37 14.31
C GLY A 85 9.21 1.15 13.01
N GLU A 86 8.11 0.92 12.28
CA GLU A 86 7.66 1.75 11.16
C GLU A 86 6.95 3.00 11.70
N VAL A 87 6.03 2.79 12.65
CA VAL A 87 5.26 3.83 13.33
C VAL A 87 6.19 4.87 13.99
N GLU A 88 7.17 4.44 14.76
CA GLU A 88 8.17 5.31 15.40
C GLU A 88 8.94 6.19 14.41
N ARG A 89 9.24 5.67 13.23
CA ARG A 89 9.99 6.43 12.21
C ARG A 89 9.14 7.41 11.41
N LEU A 90 7.84 7.14 11.25
CA LEU A 90 6.98 7.90 10.35
C LEU A 90 5.97 8.79 11.09
N SER A 91 5.56 8.46 12.32
CA SER A 91 4.50 9.21 13.01
C SER A 91 4.82 10.68 13.16
N THR A 92 6.00 11.03 13.67
CA THR A 92 6.39 12.44 13.87
C THR A 92 6.35 13.23 12.57
N VAL A 93 6.99 12.73 11.51
CA VAL A 93 7.02 13.46 10.23
C VAL A 93 5.65 13.54 9.56
N MET A 94 4.78 12.54 9.75
CA MET A 94 3.38 12.61 9.28
C MET A 94 2.55 13.60 10.09
N LEU A 95 2.75 13.70 11.42
CA LEU A 95 2.10 14.69 12.27
C LEU A 95 2.59 16.12 11.99
N ASP A 96 3.89 16.30 11.71
CA ASP A 96 4.43 17.59 11.26
C ASP A 96 3.80 18.02 9.93
N ALA A 97 3.62 17.08 8.98
CA ALA A 97 2.93 17.34 7.72
C ALA A 97 1.44 17.66 7.95
N ALA A 98 0.77 16.93 8.84
CA ALA A 98 -0.61 17.19 9.22
C ALA A 98 -0.78 18.58 9.83
N ASN A 99 0.14 19.00 10.71
CA ASN A 99 0.16 20.36 11.28
C ASN A 99 0.35 21.45 10.22
N SER A 100 1.21 21.18 9.21
CA SER A 100 1.40 22.11 8.08
C SER A 100 0.14 22.21 7.22
N LEU A 101 -0.52 21.08 6.96
CA LEU A 101 -1.80 21.03 6.22
C LEU A 101 -2.93 21.69 6.98
N SER A 102 -3.03 21.52 8.31
CA SER A 102 -4.05 22.18 9.17
C SER A 102 -3.94 23.71 9.13
N LYS A 103 -2.74 24.25 8.93
CA LYS A 103 -2.53 25.70 8.75
C LYS A 103 -2.95 26.20 7.36
N ARG A 104 -2.91 25.30 6.34
CA ARG A 104 -3.27 25.63 4.97
C ARG A 104 -4.76 25.45 4.69
N TYR A 105 -5.41 24.48 5.33
CA TYR A 105 -6.80 24.11 5.10
C TYR A 105 -7.56 24.13 6.44
N SER A 106 -8.58 24.98 6.58
CA SER A 106 -9.34 25.17 7.84
C SER A 106 -10.23 23.97 8.19
N ASP A 107 -10.71 23.25 7.15
CA ASP A 107 -11.65 22.14 7.32
C ASP A 107 -11.02 20.80 6.89
N ILE A 108 -9.92 20.48 7.56
CA ILE A 108 -9.18 19.23 7.34
C ILE A 108 -9.18 18.40 8.63
N CYS A 109 -9.39 17.10 8.50
CA CYS A 109 -9.24 16.14 9.59
C CYS A 109 -8.35 14.98 9.20
N PHE A 110 -7.70 14.38 10.18
CA PHE A 110 -6.78 13.26 10.00
C PHE A 110 -7.34 12.01 10.65
N LEU A 111 -7.18 10.87 9.99
CA LEU A 111 -7.71 9.58 10.42
C LEU A 111 -6.57 8.58 10.51
N VAL A 112 -6.40 7.91 11.63
CA VAL A 112 -5.34 6.94 11.85
C VAL A 112 -5.92 5.59 12.23
N PRO A 113 -5.75 4.53 11.43
CA PRO A 113 -6.10 3.18 11.82
C PRO A 113 -4.92 2.54 12.57
N ALA A 114 -5.04 2.39 13.87
CA ALA A 114 -4.02 1.72 14.68
C ALA A 114 -4.24 0.21 14.63
N ALA A 115 -3.23 -0.54 14.16
CA ALA A 115 -3.32 -1.99 14.03
C ALA A 115 -3.31 -2.73 15.37
N THR A 116 -2.76 -2.12 16.43
CA THR A 116 -2.69 -2.67 17.78
C THR A 116 -2.91 -1.56 18.81
N ASP A 117 -3.26 -1.93 20.05
CA ASP A 117 -3.42 -0.96 21.14
C ASP A 117 -2.11 -0.24 21.48
N SER A 118 -0.97 -0.91 21.38
CA SER A 118 0.34 -0.27 21.59
C SER A 118 0.64 0.81 20.55
N ILE A 119 0.28 0.58 19.28
CA ILE A 119 0.39 1.59 18.22
C ILE A 119 -0.58 2.74 18.47
N ARG A 120 -1.81 2.43 18.88
CA ARG A 120 -2.82 3.44 19.20
C ARG A 120 -2.33 4.35 20.33
N GLN A 121 -1.84 3.78 21.40
CA GLN A 121 -1.34 4.52 22.55
C GLN A 121 -0.11 5.39 22.18
N TYR A 122 0.83 4.81 21.44
CA TYR A 122 2.00 5.55 20.95
C TYR A 122 1.60 6.76 20.10
N PHE A 123 0.68 6.57 19.16
CA PHE A 123 0.24 7.64 18.26
C PHE A 123 -0.56 8.71 19.01
N GLN A 124 -1.40 8.33 19.97
CA GLN A 124 -2.11 9.28 20.82
C GLN A 124 -1.16 10.15 21.64
N THR A 125 -0.13 9.54 22.27
CA THR A 125 0.89 10.28 23.00
C THR A 125 1.67 11.24 22.08
N ALA A 126 1.98 10.83 20.86
CA ALA A 126 2.62 11.71 19.90
C ALA A 126 1.71 12.88 19.52
N LEU A 127 0.41 12.64 19.38
CA LEU A 127 -0.58 13.64 19.02
C LEU A 127 -0.76 14.74 20.08
N ASP A 128 -0.47 14.46 21.35
CA ASP A 128 -0.52 15.46 22.45
C ASP A 128 0.39 16.67 22.20
N HIS A 129 1.42 16.52 21.35
CA HIS A 129 2.32 17.60 20.93
C HIS A 129 1.76 18.45 19.77
N TYR A 130 0.58 18.10 19.23
CA TYR A 130 -0.05 18.76 18.08
C TYR A 130 -1.51 19.15 18.37
N PRO A 131 -1.76 20.07 19.32
CA PRO A 131 -3.13 20.40 19.79
C PRO A 131 -4.04 20.95 18.69
N ASP A 132 -3.48 21.58 17.66
CA ASP A 132 -4.24 22.18 16.56
C ASP A 132 -4.57 21.17 15.44
N VAL A 133 -4.05 19.94 15.50
CA VAL A 133 -4.29 18.90 14.51
C VAL A 133 -5.57 18.13 14.86
N LYS A 134 -6.63 18.33 14.11
CA LYS A 134 -7.89 17.57 14.26
C LYS A 134 -7.65 16.13 13.78
N CYS A 135 -7.31 15.22 14.69
CA CYS A 135 -6.99 13.82 14.36
C CYS A 135 -7.82 12.85 15.20
N ARG A 136 -8.32 11.79 14.54
CA ARG A 136 -9.05 10.69 15.19
C ARG A 136 -8.28 9.38 14.99
N VAL A 137 -8.03 8.67 16.08
CA VAL A 137 -7.32 7.38 16.08
C VAL A 137 -8.31 6.25 16.33
N TYR A 138 -8.41 5.32 15.40
CA TYR A 138 -9.30 4.18 15.43
C TYR A 138 -8.54 2.90 15.72
N SER A 139 -9.08 1.99 16.55
CA SER A 139 -8.53 0.66 16.73
C SER A 139 -8.96 -0.23 15.54
N GLY A 140 -7.99 -0.68 14.75
CA GLY A 140 -8.27 -1.36 13.49
C GLY A 140 -8.95 -0.44 12.46
N ARG A 141 -9.96 -0.93 11.78
CA ARG A 141 -10.81 -0.22 10.81
C ARG A 141 -10.03 0.38 9.62
N GLY A 142 -8.94 -0.29 9.19
CA GLY A 142 -8.08 0.22 8.12
C GLY A 142 -8.84 0.48 6.82
N LYS A 143 -9.70 -0.43 6.41
CA LYS A 143 -10.47 -0.30 5.15
C LYS A 143 -11.45 0.88 5.21
N GLU A 144 -12.16 1.05 6.32
CA GLU A 144 -13.09 2.16 6.49
C GLU A 144 -12.36 3.51 6.55
N VAL A 145 -11.22 3.58 7.24
CA VAL A 145 -10.39 4.79 7.28
C VAL A 145 -9.88 5.16 5.88
N ILE A 146 -9.39 4.19 5.12
CA ILE A 146 -8.96 4.42 3.73
C ILE A 146 -10.15 4.86 2.87
N ALA A 147 -11.31 4.19 3.00
CA ALA A 147 -12.51 4.50 2.22
C ALA A 147 -13.08 5.89 2.52
N ALA A 148 -12.98 6.37 3.77
CA ALA A 148 -13.44 7.69 4.19
C ALA A 148 -12.53 8.84 3.74
N ALA A 149 -11.27 8.54 3.39
CA ALA A 149 -10.26 9.55 3.08
C ALA A 149 -10.36 10.09 1.65
N ASP A 150 -10.02 11.36 1.48
CA ASP A 150 -9.79 12.01 0.17
C ASP A 150 -8.38 11.71 -0.34
N VAL A 151 -7.39 11.70 0.56
CA VAL A 151 -5.99 11.36 0.27
C VAL A 151 -5.45 10.49 1.40
N VAL A 152 -4.54 9.58 1.07
CA VAL A 152 -3.89 8.69 2.04
C VAL A 152 -2.39 8.95 2.07
N ILE A 153 -1.82 9.21 3.24
CA ILE A 153 -0.38 9.25 3.46
C ILE A 153 0.01 7.91 4.10
N CYS A 154 0.75 7.06 3.42
CA CYS A 154 1.00 5.71 3.88
C CYS A 154 2.48 5.30 3.84
N ALA A 155 2.85 4.43 4.79
CA ALA A 155 4.09 3.68 4.70
C ALA A 155 4.09 2.77 3.47
N SER A 156 5.24 2.61 2.81
CA SER A 156 5.39 1.64 1.72
C SER A 156 5.19 0.21 2.24
N GLY A 157 4.42 -0.59 1.50
CA GLY A 157 4.11 -1.98 1.84
C GLY A 157 2.79 -2.43 1.25
N THR A 158 2.20 -3.48 1.82
CA THR A 158 0.92 -4.05 1.38
C THR A 158 -0.25 -3.06 1.47
N ALA A 159 -0.19 -2.09 2.39
CA ALA A 159 -1.20 -1.05 2.50
C ALA A 159 -1.37 -0.24 1.19
N THR A 160 -0.31 -0.05 0.40
CA THR A 160 -0.40 0.66 -0.88
C THR A 160 -1.29 -0.05 -1.90
N LEU A 161 -1.34 -1.39 -1.86
CA LEU A 161 -2.26 -2.17 -2.68
C LEU A 161 -3.71 -1.96 -2.23
N GLU A 162 -3.95 -2.00 -0.92
CA GLU A 162 -5.29 -1.80 -0.36
C GLU A 162 -5.83 -0.40 -0.69
N VAL A 163 -4.99 0.64 -0.56
CA VAL A 163 -5.34 2.02 -0.94
C VAL A 163 -5.66 2.12 -2.44
N MET A 164 -4.86 1.48 -3.30
CA MET A 164 -5.12 1.41 -4.74
C MET A 164 -6.46 0.73 -5.05
N LEU A 165 -6.75 -0.42 -4.42
CA LEU A 165 -7.98 -1.17 -4.65
C LEU A 165 -9.22 -0.44 -4.14
N ILE A 166 -9.11 0.35 -3.07
CA ILE A 166 -10.18 1.23 -2.57
C ILE A 166 -10.28 2.52 -3.42
N ASN A 167 -9.36 2.70 -4.35
CA ASN A 167 -9.33 3.79 -5.33
C ASN A 167 -9.18 5.19 -4.68
N ARG A 168 -8.17 5.33 -3.79
CA ARG A 168 -7.82 6.61 -3.15
C ARG A 168 -6.45 7.11 -3.58
N PRO A 169 -6.29 8.41 -3.87
CA PRO A 169 -4.97 9.02 -4.08
C PRO A 169 -4.08 8.83 -2.86
N MET A 170 -2.78 8.68 -3.07
CA MET A 170 -1.86 8.46 -1.95
C MET A 170 -0.51 9.14 -2.13
N VAL A 171 0.15 9.39 -1.01
CA VAL A 171 1.57 9.75 -0.90
C VAL A 171 2.28 8.61 -0.16
N VAL A 172 3.25 7.97 -0.78
CA VAL A 172 3.93 6.81 -0.21
C VAL A 172 5.24 7.23 0.43
N CYS A 173 5.41 6.91 1.71
CA CYS A 173 6.59 7.22 2.51
C CYS A 173 7.38 5.93 2.80
N TYR A 174 8.66 5.93 2.43
CA TYR A 174 9.54 4.80 2.71
C TYR A 174 10.75 5.24 3.53
N LYS A 175 10.76 4.85 4.81
CA LYS A 175 11.85 5.18 5.76
C LYS A 175 12.26 3.94 6.53
N ILE A 176 13.48 3.47 6.28
CA ILE A 176 14.08 2.34 6.99
C ILE A 176 15.27 2.81 7.82
N ALA A 177 15.74 1.97 8.77
CA ALA A 177 16.91 2.28 9.57
C ALA A 177 18.10 2.64 8.67
N GLY A 178 18.78 3.75 8.99
CA GLY A 178 19.86 4.31 8.14
C GLY A 178 20.99 3.33 7.86
N THR A 179 21.33 2.48 8.82
CA THR A 179 22.32 1.39 8.65
C THR A 179 21.86 0.37 7.60
N THR A 180 20.60 -0.05 7.67
CA THR A 180 20.01 -0.98 6.70
C THR A 180 19.97 -0.37 5.29
N TYR A 181 19.61 0.90 5.17
CA TYR A 181 19.58 1.60 3.89
C TYR A 181 20.97 1.71 3.25
N LYS A 182 21.98 2.13 4.03
CA LYS A 182 23.37 2.21 3.56
C LYS A 182 23.88 0.85 3.08
N LEU A 183 23.55 -0.22 3.81
CA LEU A 183 23.91 -1.59 3.45
C LEU A 183 23.23 -2.04 2.16
N MET A 184 21.93 -1.79 2.01
CA MET A 184 21.16 -2.12 0.81
C MET A 184 21.66 -1.36 -0.42
N LYS A 185 22.01 -0.09 -0.27
CA LYS A 185 22.60 0.74 -1.33
C LYS A 185 24.00 0.24 -1.72
N TRP A 186 24.84 -0.09 -0.75
CA TRP A 186 26.20 -0.63 -1.00
C TRP A 186 26.16 -1.95 -1.78
N PHE A 187 25.27 -2.87 -1.40
CA PHE A 187 25.16 -4.17 -2.07
C PHE A 187 24.28 -4.15 -3.33
N ASN A 188 23.84 -2.96 -3.80
CA ASN A 188 22.97 -2.80 -4.95
C ASN A 188 21.73 -3.72 -4.89
N MET A 189 21.17 -3.88 -3.68
CA MET A 189 20.03 -4.77 -3.43
C MET A 189 18.69 -4.15 -3.83
N LEU A 190 18.66 -2.84 -4.10
CA LEU A 190 17.49 -2.11 -4.59
C LEU A 190 17.40 -2.28 -6.11
N LYS A 191 16.81 -3.38 -6.57
CA LYS A 191 16.67 -3.72 -7.99
C LYS A 191 15.44 -3.10 -8.66
N THR A 192 14.51 -2.62 -7.88
CA THR A 192 13.26 -2.05 -8.38
C THR A 192 13.35 -0.53 -8.53
N ARG A 193 12.80 -0.02 -9.63
CA ARG A 193 12.67 1.43 -9.87
C ARG A 193 11.63 2.05 -8.92
N PHE A 194 10.64 1.28 -8.49
CA PHE A 194 9.51 1.70 -7.67
C PHE A 194 9.40 0.86 -6.39
N PHE A 195 8.78 1.41 -5.35
CA PHE A 195 8.65 0.80 -4.02
C PHE A 195 7.20 0.59 -3.58
N SER A 196 6.24 1.21 -4.24
CA SER A 196 4.81 0.99 -4.00
C SER A 196 4.25 0.00 -5.02
N LEU A 197 3.30 -0.82 -4.60
CA LEU A 197 2.67 -1.78 -5.49
C LEU A 197 1.96 -1.14 -6.69
N PRO A 198 1.25 0.01 -6.56
CA PRO A 198 0.65 0.68 -7.71
C PRO A 198 1.67 1.02 -8.81
N ASN A 199 2.79 1.63 -8.45
CA ASN A 199 3.82 2.04 -9.40
C ASN A 199 4.53 0.81 -10.03
N ILE A 200 4.76 -0.24 -9.23
CA ILE A 200 5.33 -1.50 -9.72
C ILE A 200 4.40 -2.17 -10.73
N LEU A 201 3.11 -2.26 -10.41
CA LEU A 201 2.10 -2.86 -11.27
C LEU A 201 1.91 -2.09 -12.58
N ALA A 202 1.93 -0.76 -12.49
CA ALA A 202 1.80 0.11 -13.66
C ALA A 202 3.07 0.17 -14.52
N GLY A 203 4.26 -0.11 -13.94
CA GLY A 203 5.55 0.13 -14.60
C GLY A 203 5.92 1.61 -14.75
N GLU A 204 5.11 2.51 -14.18
CA GLU A 204 5.27 3.97 -14.21
C GLU A 204 4.94 4.59 -12.84
N MET A 205 5.32 5.86 -12.63
CA MET A 205 5.03 6.59 -11.40
C MET A 205 3.60 7.14 -11.43
N LEU A 206 2.65 6.41 -10.86
CA LEU A 206 1.26 6.84 -10.69
C LEU A 206 1.08 7.69 -9.43
N VAL A 207 1.81 7.36 -8.37
CA VAL A 207 1.75 8.02 -7.07
C VAL A 207 3.15 8.44 -6.62
N PRO A 208 3.29 9.57 -5.91
CA PRO A 208 4.59 10.01 -5.40
C PRO A 208 5.13 9.02 -4.36
N GLU A 209 6.42 8.71 -4.47
CA GLU A 209 7.18 7.88 -3.53
C GLU A 209 8.30 8.73 -2.91
N LEU A 210 8.15 9.05 -1.64
CA LEU A 210 9.17 9.77 -0.87
C LEU A 210 10.08 8.77 -0.16
N LEU A 211 11.39 8.89 -0.39
CA LEU A 211 12.37 7.92 0.09
C LEU A 211 13.33 8.54 1.09
N GLN A 212 13.47 7.92 2.26
CA GLN A 212 14.49 8.28 3.27
C GLN A 212 14.52 9.77 3.60
N HIS A 213 15.48 10.54 3.03
CA HIS A 213 15.66 11.97 3.26
C HIS A 213 14.59 12.84 2.57
N GLU A 214 13.92 12.32 1.56
CA GLU A 214 12.78 12.99 0.90
C GLU A 214 11.52 12.94 1.77
N VAL A 215 11.46 12.03 2.76
CA VAL A 215 10.36 11.95 3.72
C VAL A 215 10.48 13.09 4.71
N THR A 216 10.02 14.28 4.32
CA THR A 216 9.95 15.49 5.13
C THR A 216 8.50 15.94 5.30
N ALA A 217 8.21 16.70 6.35
CA ALA A 217 6.87 17.28 6.55
C ALA A 217 6.42 18.11 5.34
N GLN A 218 7.34 18.90 4.78
CA GLN A 218 7.06 19.75 3.63
C GLN A 218 6.73 18.93 2.39
N SER A 219 7.56 17.94 2.02
CA SER A 219 7.33 17.11 0.84
C SER A 219 6.00 16.35 0.93
N ILE A 220 5.69 15.80 2.11
CA ILE A 220 4.42 15.09 2.33
C ILE A 220 3.25 16.06 2.18
N ALA A 221 3.33 17.25 2.80
CA ALA A 221 2.28 18.27 2.72
C ALA A 221 2.06 18.76 1.28
N ASP A 222 3.15 19.02 0.53
CA ASP A 222 3.06 19.50 -0.85
C ASP A 222 2.45 18.46 -1.80
N GLU A 223 2.86 17.21 -1.71
CA GLU A 223 2.28 16.13 -2.54
C GLU A 223 0.83 15.84 -2.14
N THR A 224 0.48 15.94 -0.84
CA THR A 224 -0.92 15.83 -0.39
C THR A 224 -1.77 16.97 -0.93
N ALA A 225 -1.29 18.20 -0.84
CA ALA A 225 -1.96 19.38 -1.36
C ALA A 225 -2.18 19.30 -2.88
N ARG A 226 -1.21 18.76 -3.61
CA ARG A 226 -1.33 18.53 -5.06
C ARG A 226 -2.53 17.63 -5.39
N TRP A 227 -2.76 16.56 -4.62
CA TRP A 227 -3.94 15.70 -4.78
C TRP A 227 -5.24 16.43 -4.46
N LEU A 228 -5.26 17.28 -3.43
CA LEU A 228 -6.45 18.04 -3.05
C LEU A 228 -6.83 19.12 -4.07
N GLU A 229 -5.85 19.74 -4.72
CA GLU A 229 -6.04 20.91 -5.58
C GLU A 229 -6.19 20.54 -7.07
N GLN A 230 -5.70 19.37 -7.49
CA GLN A 230 -5.69 18.97 -8.90
C GLN A 230 -6.69 17.85 -9.17
N SER A 231 -7.97 18.20 -9.27
CA SER A 231 -9.06 17.21 -9.47
C SER A 231 -8.89 16.36 -10.72
N GLN A 232 -8.35 16.91 -11.84
CA GLN A 232 -8.11 16.13 -13.04
C GLN A 232 -7.05 15.04 -12.83
N LEU A 233 -6.01 15.32 -12.05
CA LEU A 233 -4.98 14.34 -11.70
C LEU A 233 -5.58 13.17 -10.92
N VAL A 234 -6.52 13.46 -10.02
CA VAL A 234 -7.24 12.42 -9.25
C VAL A 234 -8.12 11.56 -10.17
N VAL A 235 -8.82 12.17 -11.12
CA VAL A 235 -9.65 11.43 -12.09
C VAL A 235 -8.79 10.49 -12.94
N ASP A 236 -7.66 10.96 -13.44
CA ASP A 236 -6.75 10.16 -14.27
C ASP A 236 -6.12 9.00 -13.45
N LEU A 237 -5.73 9.27 -12.20
CA LEU A 237 -5.24 8.24 -11.28
C LEU A 237 -6.29 7.16 -11.02
N LYS A 238 -7.51 7.56 -10.68
CA LYS A 238 -8.62 6.64 -10.39
C LYS A 238 -8.91 5.71 -11.55
N ARG A 239 -8.88 6.22 -12.78
CA ARG A 239 -9.04 5.41 -14.00
C ARG A 239 -7.92 4.35 -14.11
N LYS A 240 -6.67 4.73 -13.84
CA LYS A 240 -5.53 3.80 -13.84
C LYS A 240 -5.65 2.74 -12.74
N PHE A 241 -6.12 3.13 -11.57
CA PHE A 241 -6.34 2.19 -10.46
C PHE A 241 -7.46 1.19 -10.78
N ASP A 242 -8.55 1.61 -11.45
CA ASP A 242 -9.61 0.73 -11.92
C ASP A 242 -9.10 -0.29 -12.96
N GLU A 243 -8.22 0.14 -13.87
CA GLU A 243 -7.57 -0.75 -14.84
C GLU A 243 -6.73 -1.82 -14.12
N LEU A 244 -5.90 -1.41 -13.15
CA LEU A 244 -5.07 -2.33 -12.37
C LEU A 244 -5.91 -3.25 -11.49
N HIS A 245 -6.98 -2.75 -10.89
CA HIS A 245 -7.90 -3.56 -10.08
C HIS A 245 -8.51 -4.69 -10.92
N LYS A 246 -9.01 -4.39 -12.13
CA LYS A 246 -9.57 -5.39 -13.05
C LYS A 246 -8.55 -6.46 -13.45
N VAL A 247 -7.29 -6.08 -13.62
CA VAL A 247 -6.21 -7.03 -13.91
C VAL A 247 -5.99 -7.99 -12.73
N LEU A 248 -6.13 -7.51 -11.48
CA LEU A 248 -5.89 -8.30 -10.27
C LEU A 248 -7.11 -9.12 -9.83
N SER A 249 -8.33 -8.71 -10.18
CA SER A 249 -9.59 -9.36 -9.79
C SER A 249 -10.05 -10.32 -10.90
N ILE A 250 -9.61 -11.58 -10.80
CA ILE A 250 -9.90 -12.63 -11.78
C ILE A 250 -10.40 -13.93 -11.14
N ASP A 251 -11.05 -13.84 -9.98
CA ASP A 251 -11.43 -14.97 -9.14
C ASP A 251 -10.21 -15.82 -8.75
N ALA A 252 -9.36 -15.23 -7.94
CA ALA A 252 -8.09 -15.83 -7.52
C ALA A 252 -8.25 -17.22 -6.91
N ALA A 253 -9.36 -17.47 -6.19
CA ALA A 253 -9.61 -18.76 -5.56
C ALA A 253 -9.94 -19.85 -6.58
N ALA A 254 -10.85 -19.57 -7.52
CA ALA A 254 -11.19 -20.52 -8.59
C ALA A 254 -9.99 -20.75 -9.52
N THR A 255 -9.31 -19.67 -9.93
CA THR A 255 -8.12 -19.77 -10.79
C THR A 255 -7.01 -20.60 -10.15
N ALA A 256 -6.74 -20.42 -8.84
CA ALA A 256 -5.78 -21.24 -8.11
C ALA A 256 -6.21 -22.71 -8.03
N GLY A 257 -7.52 -22.98 -7.82
CA GLY A 257 -8.10 -24.31 -7.84
C GLY A 257 -7.87 -25.02 -9.19
N ASP A 258 -8.12 -24.31 -10.29
CA ASP A 258 -7.93 -24.84 -11.64
C ASP A 258 -6.46 -25.18 -11.93
N VAL A 259 -5.51 -24.37 -11.44
CA VAL A 259 -4.07 -24.66 -11.55
C VAL A 259 -3.73 -25.95 -10.83
N VAL A 260 -4.25 -26.17 -9.63
CA VAL A 260 -4.04 -27.41 -8.86
C VAL A 260 -4.64 -28.62 -9.60
N ILE A 261 -5.89 -28.52 -10.07
CA ILE A 261 -6.57 -29.60 -10.78
C ILE A 261 -5.80 -29.99 -12.06
N ARG A 262 -5.38 -29.04 -12.85
CA ARG A 262 -4.56 -29.27 -14.05
C ARG A 262 -3.28 -30.01 -13.69
N HIS A 263 -2.55 -29.55 -12.70
CA HIS A 263 -1.30 -30.17 -12.26
C HIS A 263 -1.46 -31.61 -11.80
N ILE A 264 -2.57 -31.94 -11.11
CA ILE A 264 -2.87 -33.31 -10.67
C ILE A 264 -3.18 -34.20 -11.89
N LYS A 265 -3.93 -33.70 -12.89
CA LYS A 265 -4.25 -34.46 -14.12
C LYS A 265 -3.00 -34.75 -14.94
N ASP A 266 -2.11 -33.76 -15.11
CA ASP A 266 -0.86 -33.88 -15.87
C ASP A 266 0.12 -34.93 -15.26
N ARG A 267 0.02 -35.18 -13.94
CA ARG A 267 0.81 -36.20 -13.24
C ARG A 267 0.24 -37.63 -13.29
N LYS A 268 -1.03 -37.76 -13.65
CA LYS A 268 -1.72 -39.05 -13.70
C LYS A 268 -1.79 -39.66 -15.12
N GLY A 269 -1.52 -38.89 -16.14
CA GLY A 269 -1.36 -39.32 -17.52
C GLY A 269 0.09 -39.56 -17.85
#